data_2a2c14ae9057dcee9362d01e60d0b46d
#
_entry.id   2a2c14ae9057dcee9362d01e60d0b46d
#
_cell.length_a   1.000
_cell.length_b   1.000
_cell.length_c   1.000
_cell.angle_alpha   90.00
_cell.angle_beta   90.00
_cell.angle_gamma   90.00
#
_symmetry.space_group_name_H-M   'P 1'
#
loop_
_entity.id
_entity.type
_entity.pdbx_description
1 polymer ?
#
loop_
_entity_poly.entity_id
_entity_poly.type
_entity_poly.pdbx_seq_one_letter_code
_entity_poly.pdbx_strand_id
1 'polypeptide(L)'
;MDFYTRYAAYQAAIEQYLEGLFSTDKPYGRLQEAMRYSLLGGGKRIRPVLTLEMARLGGIDWHLALPYACALELVHTYSLIHDDLPCMDDDDLRRGKPTCHKAYGETLAVLAGDALQPEAFRLIAEAPCMSAESRVEAIRVLSHAAGADGMVAGQVIDTLCGVSTQQAVSYTHLTLPTNSRV
;
A
#
# COMPACT_ATOMS: atom_id res chain seq x y z
N MET A 1 -11.91 25.14 -3.03
CA MET A 1 -10.51 24.68 -3.23
C MET A 1 -10.50 23.85 -4.50
N ASP A 2 -9.61 24.15 -5.46
CA ASP A 2 -9.48 23.37 -6.70
C ASP A 2 -8.84 21.99 -6.43
N PHE A 3 -8.86 21.12 -7.45
CA PHE A 3 -8.36 19.76 -7.31
C PHE A 3 -6.84 19.71 -6.99
N TYR A 4 -6.04 20.52 -7.65
CA TYR A 4 -4.59 20.48 -7.46
C TYR A 4 -4.15 20.91 -6.06
N THR A 5 -4.82 21.91 -5.51
CA THR A 5 -4.59 22.35 -4.12
C THR A 5 -4.96 21.26 -3.12
N ARG A 6 -6.10 20.56 -3.34
CA ARG A 6 -6.47 19.42 -2.49
C ARG A 6 -5.51 18.25 -2.62
N TYR A 7 -5.11 17.91 -3.83
CA TYR A 7 -4.15 16.86 -4.09
C TYR A 7 -2.84 17.09 -3.34
N ALA A 8 -2.30 18.30 -3.41
CA ALA A 8 -1.08 18.67 -2.69
C ALA A 8 -1.27 18.58 -1.16
N ALA A 9 -2.42 19.01 -0.63
CA ALA A 9 -2.73 18.88 0.80
C ALA A 9 -2.82 17.41 1.25
N TYR A 10 -3.46 16.56 0.45
CA TYR A 10 -3.54 15.13 0.71
C TYR A 10 -2.16 14.47 0.68
N GLN A 11 -1.34 14.77 -0.33
CA GLN A 11 0.01 14.23 -0.41
C GLN A 11 0.84 14.63 0.82
N ALA A 12 0.81 15.90 1.22
CA ALA A 12 1.55 16.37 2.38
C ALA A 12 1.10 15.66 3.68
N ALA A 13 -0.20 15.49 3.87
CA ALA A 13 -0.73 14.79 5.05
C ALA A 13 -0.39 13.30 5.05
N ILE A 14 -0.44 12.64 3.89
CA ILE A 14 -0.04 11.24 3.72
C ILE A 14 1.44 11.07 4.05
N GLU A 15 2.33 11.88 3.45
CA GLU A 15 3.77 11.78 3.71
C GLU A 15 4.08 12.01 5.20
N GLN A 16 3.50 13.04 5.80
CA GLN A 16 3.67 13.30 7.23
C GLN A 16 3.20 12.13 8.10
N TYR A 17 2.08 11.49 7.76
CA TYR A 17 1.57 10.34 8.49
C TYR A 17 2.52 9.14 8.35
N LEU A 18 2.96 8.84 7.12
CA LEU A 18 3.87 7.73 6.83
C LEU A 18 5.24 7.93 7.49
N GLU A 19 5.77 9.16 7.52
CA GLU A 19 7.02 9.49 8.21
C GLU A 19 6.96 9.22 9.71
N GLY A 20 5.79 9.38 10.33
CA GLY A 20 5.55 9.10 11.75
C GLY A 20 5.47 7.61 12.09
N LEU A 21 5.35 6.74 11.07
CA LEU A 21 5.35 5.29 11.29
C LEU A 21 6.77 4.77 11.48
N PHE A 22 6.91 3.72 12.28
CA PHE A 22 8.13 2.94 12.45
C PHE A 22 9.33 3.72 13.02
N SER A 23 9.59 3.55 14.30
CA SER A 23 10.80 4.04 14.97
C SER A 23 11.95 3.08 14.77
N THR A 24 13.13 3.60 14.44
CA THR A 24 14.36 2.79 14.27
C THR A 24 15.10 2.50 15.56
N ASP A 25 14.60 2.98 16.72
CA ASP A 25 15.25 2.87 18.04
C ASP A 25 15.06 1.50 18.71
N LYS A 26 14.78 0.47 17.93
CA LYS A 26 14.55 -0.89 18.41
C LYS A 26 15.75 -1.79 18.11
N PRO A 27 15.96 -2.90 18.85
CA PRO A 27 17.00 -3.88 18.51
C PRO A 27 16.90 -4.45 17.09
N TYR A 28 15.70 -4.40 16.50
CA TYR A 28 15.38 -4.80 15.13
C TYR A 28 15.20 -3.58 14.20
N GLY A 29 15.84 -2.45 14.50
CA GLY A 29 15.71 -1.19 13.75
C GLY A 29 16.01 -1.31 12.27
N ARG A 30 16.91 -2.22 11.86
CA ARG A 30 17.21 -2.47 10.45
C ARG A 30 16.00 -2.96 9.65
N LEU A 31 15.07 -3.70 10.27
CA LEU A 31 13.80 -4.06 9.62
C LEU A 31 12.98 -2.80 9.35
N GLN A 32 12.86 -1.93 10.34
CA GLN A 32 12.11 -0.69 10.22
C GLN A 32 12.76 0.29 9.24
N GLU A 33 14.10 0.32 9.16
CA GLU A 33 14.81 1.06 8.11
C GLU A 33 14.45 0.56 6.71
N ALA A 34 14.44 -0.75 6.48
CA ALA A 34 14.07 -1.34 5.18
C ALA A 34 12.60 -1.06 4.82
N MET A 35 11.67 -1.16 5.80
CA MET A 35 10.27 -0.78 5.61
C MET A 35 10.14 0.70 5.22
N ARG A 36 10.77 1.60 5.97
CA ARG A 36 10.76 3.05 5.71
C ARG A 36 11.40 3.40 4.37
N TYR A 37 12.51 2.75 4.02
CA TYR A 37 13.21 2.97 2.76
C TYR A 37 12.27 2.80 1.55
N SER A 38 11.50 1.73 1.53
CA SER A 38 10.54 1.45 0.47
C SER A 38 9.30 2.35 0.56
N LEU A 39 8.74 2.51 1.76
CA LEU A 39 7.53 3.27 2.01
C LEU A 39 7.71 4.77 1.69
N LEU A 40 8.85 5.35 2.08
CA LEU A 40 9.19 6.75 1.86
C LEU A 40 10.00 6.97 0.56
N GLY A 41 10.12 5.96 -0.27
CA GLY A 41 10.81 6.03 -1.57
C GLY A 41 10.16 6.95 -2.61
N GLY A 42 9.15 7.71 -2.22
CA GLY A 42 8.40 8.64 -3.07
C GLY A 42 7.27 7.95 -3.86
N GLY A 43 6.62 8.71 -4.72
CA GLY A 43 5.53 8.24 -5.57
C GLY A 43 4.37 9.23 -5.66
N LYS A 44 3.43 8.97 -6.56
CA LYS A 44 2.27 9.85 -6.78
C LYS A 44 1.20 9.73 -5.68
N ARG A 45 1.28 8.72 -4.82
CA ARG A 45 0.30 8.46 -3.74
C ARG A 45 -1.15 8.41 -4.23
N ILE A 46 -1.39 7.89 -5.42
CA ILE A 46 -2.72 7.92 -6.03
C ILE A 46 -3.74 7.14 -5.20
N ARG A 47 -3.38 5.94 -4.70
CA ARG A 47 -4.30 5.10 -3.90
C ARG A 47 -4.77 5.80 -2.63
N PRO A 48 -3.86 6.29 -1.76
CA PRO A 48 -4.28 7.04 -0.58
C PRO A 48 -5.01 8.34 -0.93
N VAL A 49 -4.60 9.08 -1.97
CA VAL A 49 -5.32 10.30 -2.41
C VAL A 49 -6.76 9.99 -2.82
N LEU A 50 -6.99 8.92 -3.59
CA LEU A 50 -8.34 8.50 -3.96
C LEU A 50 -9.17 8.13 -2.73
N THR A 51 -8.58 7.45 -1.75
CA THR A 51 -9.27 7.11 -0.50
C THR A 51 -9.73 8.37 0.24
N LEU A 52 -8.86 9.37 0.37
CA LEU A 52 -9.20 10.64 1.04
C LEU A 52 -10.26 11.43 0.26
N GLU A 53 -10.17 11.44 -1.06
CA GLU A 53 -11.16 12.14 -1.89
C GLU A 53 -12.53 11.45 -1.83
N MET A 54 -12.58 10.12 -1.81
CA MET A 54 -13.83 9.37 -1.63
C MET A 54 -14.46 9.61 -0.25
N ALA A 55 -13.65 9.66 0.82
CA ALA A 55 -14.12 10.02 2.15
C ALA A 55 -14.76 11.42 2.16
N ARG A 56 -14.10 12.41 1.56
CA ARG A 56 -14.61 13.76 1.40
C ARG A 56 -15.92 13.80 0.62
N LEU A 57 -16.03 13.06 -0.49
CA LEU A 57 -17.26 12.98 -1.29
C LEU A 57 -18.40 12.32 -0.52
N GLY A 58 -18.09 11.38 0.37
CA GLY A 58 -19.03 10.78 1.31
C GLY A 58 -19.41 11.67 2.50
N GLY A 59 -18.92 12.92 2.56
CA GLY A 59 -19.22 13.87 3.65
C GLY A 59 -18.41 13.61 4.93
N ILE A 60 -17.37 12.77 4.87
CA ILE A 60 -16.48 12.49 6.01
C ILE A 60 -15.30 13.46 5.96
N ASP A 61 -14.89 13.97 7.13
CA ASP A 61 -13.62 14.69 7.22
C ASP A 61 -12.49 13.76 6.80
N TRP A 62 -11.85 14.09 5.70
CA TRP A 62 -10.81 13.26 5.09
C TRP A 62 -9.61 13.00 6.02
N HIS A 63 -9.36 13.87 7.02
CA HIS A 63 -8.33 13.62 8.03
C HIS A 63 -8.59 12.34 8.83
N LEU A 64 -9.85 12.00 9.05
CA LEU A 64 -10.24 10.77 9.75
C LEU A 64 -9.99 9.52 8.91
N ALA A 65 -9.87 9.67 7.59
CA ALA A 65 -9.59 8.58 6.67
C ALA A 65 -8.09 8.32 6.44
N LEU A 66 -7.18 9.15 7.00
CA LEU A 66 -5.73 9.00 6.84
C LEU A 66 -5.21 7.62 7.21
N PRO A 67 -5.61 6.98 8.34
CA PRO A 67 -5.15 5.62 8.66
C PRO A 67 -5.51 4.61 7.58
N TYR A 68 -6.72 4.69 7.00
CA TYR A 68 -7.19 3.82 5.93
C TYR A 68 -6.42 4.05 4.63
N ALA A 69 -6.21 5.31 4.28
CA ALA A 69 -5.43 5.71 3.11
C ALA A 69 -3.98 5.22 3.20
N CYS A 70 -3.35 5.39 4.37
CA CYS A 70 -1.99 4.92 4.62
C CYS A 70 -1.90 3.39 4.68
N ALA A 71 -2.91 2.69 5.20
CA ALA A 71 -2.97 1.23 5.17
C ALA A 71 -2.91 0.68 3.73
N LEU A 72 -3.63 1.30 2.79
CA LEU A 72 -3.54 0.94 1.37
C LEU A 72 -2.14 1.17 0.79
N GLU A 73 -1.44 2.22 1.22
CA GLU A 73 -0.08 2.46 0.76
C GLU A 73 0.92 1.45 1.36
N LEU A 74 0.70 0.98 2.60
CA LEU A 74 1.50 -0.11 3.17
C LEU A 74 1.32 -1.41 2.37
N VAL A 75 0.06 -1.77 2.05
CA VAL A 75 -0.25 -2.94 1.21
C VAL A 75 0.39 -2.79 -0.18
N HIS A 76 0.30 -1.62 -0.79
CA HIS A 76 0.97 -1.37 -2.07
C HIS A 76 2.49 -1.48 -1.96
N THR A 77 3.07 -0.98 -0.87
CA THR A 77 4.53 -1.00 -0.69
C THR A 77 5.05 -2.42 -0.50
N TYR A 78 4.37 -3.27 0.30
CA TYR A 78 4.82 -4.66 0.43
C TYR A 78 4.78 -5.38 -0.90
N SER A 79 3.74 -5.18 -1.72
CA SER A 79 3.66 -5.85 -3.01
C SER A 79 4.83 -5.46 -3.91
N LEU A 80 5.21 -4.18 -3.93
CA LEU A 80 6.37 -3.74 -4.70
C LEU A 80 7.69 -4.33 -4.19
N ILE A 81 7.86 -4.44 -2.85
CA ILE A 81 9.07 -5.06 -2.28
C ILE A 81 9.19 -6.52 -2.71
N HIS A 82 8.08 -7.27 -2.66
CA HIS A 82 8.08 -8.68 -3.02
C HIS A 82 8.17 -8.89 -4.53
N ASP A 83 7.53 -8.05 -5.34
CA ASP A 83 7.65 -8.10 -6.81
C ASP A 83 9.10 -7.90 -7.27
N ASP A 84 9.86 -7.02 -6.59
CA ASP A 84 11.25 -6.74 -6.94
C ASP A 84 12.22 -7.89 -6.63
N LEU A 85 11.83 -8.91 -5.85
CA LEU A 85 12.72 -10.00 -5.42
C LEU A 85 13.24 -10.84 -6.61
N PRO A 86 14.43 -11.47 -6.48
CA PRO A 86 14.99 -12.33 -7.52
C PRO A 86 14.12 -13.52 -7.92
N CYS A 87 13.20 -13.95 -7.06
CA CYS A 87 12.25 -15.02 -7.35
C CYS A 87 10.97 -14.53 -8.06
N MET A 88 10.86 -13.22 -8.29
CA MET A 88 9.74 -12.55 -8.96
C MET A 88 10.27 -11.81 -10.20
N ASP A 89 10.21 -10.47 -10.23
CA ASP A 89 10.60 -9.66 -11.39
C ASP A 89 12.13 -9.43 -11.47
N ASP A 90 12.88 -9.68 -10.39
CA ASP A 90 14.33 -9.46 -10.24
C ASP A 90 14.78 -8.05 -10.63
N ASP A 91 14.05 -7.05 -10.16
CA ASP A 91 14.32 -5.66 -10.48
C ASP A 91 15.44 -5.07 -9.61
N ASP A 92 16.45 -4.49 -10.24
CA ASP A 92 17.57 -3.82 -9.53
C ASP A 92 17.19 -2.42 -9.03
N LEU A 93 16.32 -1.73 -9.75
CA LEU A 93 15.96 -0.34 -9.51
C LEU A 93 14.45 -0.13 -9.50
N ARG A 94 13.97 0.66 -8.53
CA ARG A 94 12.60 1.16 -8.49
C ARG A 94 12.58 2.66 -8.27
N ARG A 95 11.91 3.40 -9.18
CA ARG A 95 11.90 4.88 -9.16
C ARG A 95 13.30 5.49 -9.15
N GLY A 96 14.26 4.87 -9.84
CA GLY A 96 15.65 5.32 -9.94
C GLY A 96 16.52 5.06 -8.71
N LYS A 97 16.01 4.34 -7.69
CA LYS A 97 16.78 3.92 -6.51
C LYS A 97 16.91 2.39 -6.49
N PRO A 98 17.98 1.84 -5.87
CA PRO A 98 18.06 0.41 -5.63
C PRO A 98 16.80 -0.13 -4.97
N THR A 99 16.37 -1.33 -5.39
CA THR A 99 15.24 -2.03 -4.76
C THR A 99 15.58 -2.45 -3.33
N CYS A 100 14.58 -2.78 -2.53
CA CYS A 100 14.79 -3.11 -1.12
C CYS A 100 15.79 -4.26 -0.94
N HIS A 101 15.69 -5.31 -1.75
CA HIS A 101 16.60 -6.45 -1.66
C HIS A 101 18.04 -6.10 -2.09
N LYS A 102 18.24 -5.17 -3.00
CA LYS A 102 19.58 -4.67 -3.37
C LYS A 102 20.18 -3.79 -2.26
N ALA A 103 19.38 -3.00 -1.56
CA ALA A 103 19.85 -2.09 -0.51
C ALA A 103 20.04 -2.77 0.85
N TYR A 104 19.20 -3.74 1.21
CA TYR A 104 19.16 -4.35 2.53
C TYR A 104 19.37 -5.86 2.55
N GLY A 105 19.42 -6.51 1.38
CA GLY A 105 19.48 -7.96 1.22
C GLY A 105 18.09 -8.60 1.17
N GLU A 106 18.01 -9.77 0.54
CA GLU A 106 16.75 -10.49 0.29
C GLU A 106 15.98 -10.81 1.58
N THR A 107 16.68 -11.29 2.61
CA THR A 107 16.06 -11.65 3.89
C THR A 107 15.30 -10.47 4.51
N LEU A 108 15.93 -9.28 4.56
CA LEU A 108 15.27 -8.11 5.11
C LEU A 108 14.16 -7.57 4.20
N ALA A 109 14.29 -7.73 2.89
CA ALA A 109 13.24 -7.35 1.95
C ALA A 109 11.99 -8.22 2.14
N VAL A 110 12.15 -9.55 2.23
CA VAL A 110 11.02 -10.46 2.53
C VAL A 110 10.35 -10.07 3.84
N LEU A 111 11.12 -9.93 4.93
CA LEU A 111 10.58 -9.60 6.25
C LEU A 111 9.96 -8.19 6.31
N ALA A 112 10.49 -7.24 5.53
CA ALA A 112 9.90 -5.90 5.44
C ALA A 112 8.52 -5.93 4.76
N GLY A 113 8.37 -6.69 3.68
CA GLY A 113 7.09 -6.92 3.04
C GLY A 113 6.11 -7.63 3.97
N ASP A 114 6.55 -8.70 4.65
CA ASP A 114 5.74 -9.44 5.60
C ASP A 114 5.25 -8.54 6.75
N ALA A 115 6.11 -7.66 7.27
CA ALA A 115 5.75 -6.78 8.37
C ALA A 115 4.79 -5.65 7.96
N LEU A 116 4.89 -5.13 6.74
CA LEU A 116 4.01 -4.07 6.25
C LEU A 116 2.54 -4.51 6.15
N GLN A 117 2.28 -5.79 5.87
CA GLN A 117 0.92 -6.30 5.75
C GLN A 117 0.14 -6.23 7.08
N PRO A 118 0.60 -6.84 8.20
CA PRO A 118 -0.11 -6.74 9.47
C PRO A 118 -0.16 -5.30 10.00
N GLU A 119 0.85 -4.47 9.72
CA GLU A 119 0.82 -3.05 10.08
C GLU A 119 -0.30 -2.29 9.35
N ALA A 120 -0.60 -2.63 8.10
CA ALA A 120 -1.74 -2.05 7.39
C ALA A 120 -3.07 -2.35 8.10
N PHE A 121 -3.28 -3.60 8.51
CA PHE A 121 -4.48 -3.97 9.26
C PHE A 121 -4.51 -3.37 10.66
N ARG A 122 -3.36 -3.22 11.33
CA ARG A 122 -3.25 -2.53 12.62
C ARG A 122 -3.67 -1.08 12.50
N LEU A 123 -3.23 -0.35 11.47
CA LEU A 123 -3.65 1.04 11.24
C LEU A 123 -5.17 1.19 11.15
N ILE A 124 -5.84 0.27 10.44
CA ILE A 124 -7.30 0.28 10.34
C ILE A 124 -7.95 -0.07 11.68
N ALA A 125 -7.45 -1.10 12.36
CA ALA A 125 -8.00 -1.58 13.62
C ALA A 125 -7.92 -0.51 14.74
N GLU A 126 -6.85 0.28 14.74
CA GLU A 126 -6.58 1.34 15.72
C GLU A 126 -7.08 2.71 15.25
N ALA A 127 -7.68 2.84 14.06
CA ALA A 127 -8.13 4.11 13.52
C ALA A 127 -9.11 4.80 14.48
N PRO A 128 -8.83 6.03 14.94
CA PRO A 128 -9.73 6.76 15.80
C PRO A 128 -11.01 7.19 15.07
N CYS A 129 -12.04 7.54 15.79
CA CYS A 129 -13.26 8.16 15.28
C CYS A 129 -14.14 7.31 14.36
N MET A 130 -13.85 6.03 14.19
CA MET A 130 -14.69 5.10 13.42
C MET A 130 -15.25 4.02 14.35
N SER A 131 -16.46 3.53 14.08
CA SER A 131 -17.04 2.44 14.87
C SER A 131 -16.25 1.14 14.69
N ALA A 132 -16.36 0.23 15.65
CA ALA A 132 -15.73 -1.09 15.55
C ALA A 132 -16.19 -1.85 14.30
N GLU A 133 -17.48 -1.76 13.99
CA GLU A 133 -18.09 -2.38 12.81
C GLU A 133 -17.48 -1.84 11.51
N SER A 134 -17.32 -0.52 11.40
CA SER A 134 -16.70 0.12 10.23
C SER A 134 -15.23 -0.28 10.06
N ARG A 135 -14.48 -0.40 11.16
CA ARG A 135 -13.09 -0.88 11.12
C ARG A 135 -13.01 -2.34 10.69
N VAL A 136 -13.87 -3.20 11.22
CA VAL A 136 -13.95 -4.62 10.84
C VAL A 136 -14.32 -4.74 9.35
N GLU A 137 -15.29 -3.96 8.87
CA GLU A 137 -15.67 -3.98 7.45
C GLU A 137 -14.52 -3.51 6.54
N ALA A 138 -13.80 -2.46 6.92
CA ALA A 138 -12.62 -2.00 6.16
C ALA A 138 -11.51 -3.08 6.12
N ILE A 139 -11.25 -3.76 7.24
CA ILE A 139 -10.32 -4.90 7.29
C ILE A 139 -10.80 -6.02 6.37
N ARG A 140 -12.10 -6.36 6.41
CA ARG A 140 -12.68 -7.40 5.56
C ARG A 140 -12.50 -7.08 4.07
N VAL A 141 -12.79 -5.84 3.67
CA VAL A 141 -12.65 -5.40 2.28
C VAL A 141 -11.19 -5.44 1.84
N LEU A 142 -10.28 -4.89 2.65
CA LEU A 142 -8.85 -4.86 2.31
C LEU A 142 -8.25 -6.26 2.26
N SER A 143 -8.56 -7.13 3.22
CA SER A 143 -8.03 -8.50 3.26
C SER A 143 -8.51 -9.33 2.07
N HIS A 144 -9.78 -9.17 1.66
CA HIS A 144 -10.29 -9.85 0.46
C HIS A 144 -9.57 -9.33 -0.80
N ALA A 145 -9.47 -8.02 -0.96
CA ALA A 145 -8.85 -7.42 -2.14
C ALA A 145 -7.33 -7.70 -2.27
N ALA A 146 -6.62 -7.77 -1.13
CA ALA A 146 -5.19 -8.06 -1.09
C ALA A 146 -4.86 -9.56 -1.02
N GLY A 147 -5.83 -10.39 -0.71
CA GLY A 147 -5.65 -11.81 -0.39
C GLY A 147 -5.61 -12.75 -1.60
N ALA A 148 -5.88 -14.03 -1.29
CA ALA A 148 -5.76 -15.14 -2.23
C ALA A 148 -6.70 -15.05 -3.44
N ASP A 149 -7.86 -14.40 -3.30
CA ASP A 149 -8.84 -14.21 -4.38
C ASP A 149 -8.74 -12.82 -5.03
N GLY A 150 -7.75 -12.02 -4.61
CA GLY A 150 -7.52 -10.66 -5.09
C GLY A 150 -6.12 -10.50 -5.70
N MET A 151 -5.33 -9.58 -5.14
CA MET A 151 -4.02 -9.20 -5.67
C MET A 151 -3.06 -10.39 -5.78
N VAL A 152 -3.03 -11.31 -4.79
CA VAL A 152 -2.15 -12.49 -4.82
C VAL A 152 -2.56 -13.45 -5.95
N ALA A 153 -3.87 -13.67 -6.16
CA ALA A 153 -4.33 -14.45 -7.31
C ALA A 153 -3.89 -13.82 -8.65
N GLY A 154 -3.94 -12.50 -8.72
CA GLY A 154 -3.47 -11.74 -9.88
C GLY A 154 -1.98 -12.00 -10.18
N GLN A 155 -1.14 -11.98 -9.16
CA GLN A 155 0.28 -12.28 -9.30
C GLN A 155 0.54 -13.71 -9.80
N VAL A 156 -0.22 -14.70 -9.31
CA VAL A 156 -0.13 -16.08 -9.79
C VAL A 156 -0.47 -16.17 -11.29
N ILE A 157 -1.52 -15.47 -11.71
CA ILE A 157 -1.97 -15.46 -13.12
C ILE A 157 -0.90 -14.79 -13.99
N ASP A 158 -0.38 -13.65 -13.56
CA ASP A 158 0.62 -12.89 -14.30
C ASP A 158 1.94 -13.66 -14.44
N THR A 159 2.43 -14.22 -13.34
CA THR A 159 3.75 -14.86 -13.27
C THR A 159 3.76 -16.29 -13.83
N LEU A 160 2.72 -17.09 -13.57
CA LEU A 160 2.76 -18.54 -13.80
C LEU A 160 1.85 -19.02 -14.93
N CYS A 161 0.76 -18.30 -15.25
CA CYS A 161 -0.25 -18.81 -16.18
C CYS A 161 -0.10 -18.34 -17.61
N GLY A 162 0.78 -17.38 -17.91
CA GLY A 162 1.02 -16.86 -19.27
C GLY A 162 -0.23 -16.33 -19.98
N VAL A 163 -1.24 -15.90 -19.21
CA VAL A 163 -2.48 -15.32 -19.75
C VAL A 163 -2.25 -13.92 -20.32
N SER A 164 -3.14 -13.49 -21.20
CA SER A 164 -3.03 -12.18 -21.80
C SER A 164 -2.95 -11.08 -20.73
N THR A 165 -2.11 -10.08 -20.98
CA THR A 165 -1.90 -8.91 -20.10
C THR A 165 -3.21 -8.29 -19.61
N GLN A 166 -4.27 -8.36 -20.41
CA GLN A 166 -5.56 -7.79 -20.09
C GLN A 166 -6.32 -8.54 -18.98
N GLN A 167 -6.08 -9.84 -18.83
CA GLN A 167 -6.65 -10.66 -17.74
C GLN A 167 -5.83 -10.51 -16.45
N ALA A 168 -4.50 -10.50 -16.54
CA ALA A 168 -3.61 -10.29 -15.42
C ALA A 168 -3.84 -8.94 -14.72
N VAL A 169 -3.94 -7.83 -15.47
CA VAL A 169 -4.19 -6.49 -14.95
C VAL A 169 -5.46 -6.38 -14.11
N SER A 170 -6.51 -7.15 -14.44
CA SER A 170 -7.77 -7.14 -13.67
C SER A 170 -7.61 -7.65 -12.24
N TYR A 171 -6.62 -8.50 -11.98
CA TYR A 171 -6.41 -9.14 -10.68
C TYR A 171 -5.24 -8.53 -9.89
N THR A 172 -4.18 -8.07 -10.56
CA THR A 172 -2.98 -7.53 -9.89
C THR A 172 -3.15 -6.12 -9.34
N HIS A 173 -4.12 -5.38 -9.82
CA HIS A 173 -4.38 -4.05 -9.28
C HIS A 173 -5.42 -4.15 -8.18
N LEU A 174 -5.11 -3.58 -7.00
CA LEU A 174 -6.12 -3.10 -6.04
C LEU A 174 -6.90 -1.97 -6.73
N THR A 175 -7.63 -2.33 -7.77
CA THR A 175 -8.58 -1.42 -8.38
C THR A 175 -9.77 -1.36 -7.44
N LEU A 176 -10.08 -0.18 -6.97
CA LEU A 176 -11.48 0.18 -6.80
C LEU A 176 -12.22 -0.38 -8.02
N PRO A 177 -13.38 -1.05 -7.85
CA PRO A 177 -14.17 -1.50 -8.99
C PRO A 177 -14.56 -0.27 -9.80
N THR A 178 -13.67 0.12 -10.70
CA THR A 178 -14.00 1.05 -11.76
C THR A 178 -14.80 0.22 -12.74
N ASN A 179 -16.09 0.15 -12.52
CA ASN A 179 -17.01 -0.08 -13.61
C ASN A 179 -16.80 1.09 -14.59
N SER A 180 -15.80 0.98 -15.44
CA SER A 180 -15.68 1.82 -16.61
C SER A 180 -16.71 1.35 -17.63
N ARG A 181 -17.97 1.59 -17.31
CA ARG A 181 -19.06 1.67 -18.26
C ARG A 181 -19.73 3.02 -18.03
N VAL A 182 -19.14 4.00 -18.61
CA VAL A 182 -19.84 5.20 -19.12
C VAL A 182 -19.50 5.28 -20.60
#